data_6436a468a52d2a42b7dae9f310c3cc4d
#
_entry.id   6436a468a52d2a42b7dae9f310c3cc4d
#
_cell.length_a   1.000
_cell.length_b   1.000
_cell.length_c   1.000
_cell.angle_alpha   90.00
_cell.angle_beta   90.00
_cell.angle_gamma   90.00
#
_symmetry.space_group_name_H-M   'P 1'
#
loop_
_entity.id
_entity.type
_entity.pdbx_description
1 polymer ?
#
loop_
_entity_poly.entity_id
_entity_poly.type
_entity_poly.pdbx_seq_one_letter_code
_entity_poly.pdbx_strand_id
1 'polypeptide(L)'
;MKKNRLLENYYKLSREQRIQWKKYLCVLGTAFLLFLLLINLLHSCGREEPGAPETEEALPQHIPVVRELKNVWITEAEAGQITLFCDGVRETYDLDTEANEAGRLPTPDQMREQLADVELTDDLVSAVILKTEKFTGRVLSADESGIEIEGRGRIPLAEDYKGYRLYRELTMCTTEDLRFGYMDADFIRENDEICGILLAREDNMDKIRVLIKTSDFSDVLHQTVTLTAESDFLLQYGTGEEMQEELFSRGDEVTIDTDSDYFVGERIRIVPTVLTGRVRLINVNRSQGTPSYRGHIELLRTADGIAVVNELPLEEYLYSVVPSEMPASYPLEALKAQAICARTYAYGHMLRAGYPRYGAHVDDSTSYQVYNNITEADSATTAVKETYGQMILTDEGTVANTYYYSTSCGVGTTANVWKTAEAEALDYLKSSRLNPESLMQTDGGAIAADSNEVNGDAGPEDLREEEAFRDFITETHAEDYEAQEGWYRWTYTVKEIDVDRIVETLKNRYEANGKLILTLK
;
A
#
# COMPACT_ATOMS: atom_id res chain seq x y z
N MET A 1 28.73 21.46 -22.30
CA MET A 1 28.76 21.19 -20.85
C MET A 1 27.86 22.11 -19.98
N LYS A 2 27.02 22.99 -20.53
CA LYS A 2 26.11 23.84 -19.71
C LYS A 2 24.64 23.37 -19.64
N LYS A 3 24.24 22.33 -20.40
CA LYS A 3 22.85 21.88 -20.52
C LYS A 3 22.37 20.99 -19.34
N ASN A 4 23.27 20.31 -18.63
CA ASN A 4 22.92 19.36 -17.58
C ASN A 4 22.70 19.98 -16.17
N ARG A 5 23.25 21.19 -15.90
CA ARG A 5 23.11 21.83 -14.58
C ARG A 5 21.70 22.31 -14.25
N LEU A 6 20.92 22.69 -15.24
CA LEU A 6 19.53 23.15 -15.04
C LEU A 6 18.58 21.99 -14.74
N LEU A 7 18.78 20.85 -15.39
CA LEU A 7 18.03 19.62 -15.13
C LEU A 7 18.37 19.03 -13.76
N GLU A 8 19.64 18.97 -13.38
CA GLU A 8 20.05 18.52 -12.04
C GLU A 8 19.47 19.39 -10.92
N ASN A 9 19.39 20.71 -11.12
CA ASN A 9 18.77 21.58 -10.13
C ASN A 9 17.25 21.43 -10.06
N TYR A 10 16.57 21.10 -11.17
CA TYR A 10 15.14 20.85 -11.21
C TYR A 10 14.75 19.59 -10.41
N TYR A 11 15.53 18.51 -10.50
CA TYR A 11 15.27 17.28 -9.76
C TYR A 11 15.55 17.39 -8.25
N LYS A 12 16.28 18.41 -7.82
CA LYS A 12 16.54 18.72 -6.38
C LYS A 12 15.42 19.52 -5.70
N LEU A 13 14.43 19.99 -6.46
CA LEU A 13 13.30 20.76 -5.93
C LEU A 13 12.25 19.84 -5.32
N SER A 14 11.56 20.27 -4.26
CA SER A 14 10.40 19.57 -3.72
C SER A 14 9.27 19.49 -4.75
N ARG A 15 8.30 18.57 -4.55
CA ARG A 15 7.16 18.40 -5.45
C ARG A 15 6.40 19.71 -5.68
N GLU A 16 6.18 20.49 -4.63
CA GLU A 16 5.48 21.78 -4.71
C GLU A 16 6.30 22.83 -5.48
N GLN A 17 7.60 22.89 -5.25
CA GLN A 17 8.50 23.79 -5.97
C GLN A 17 8.56 23.44 -7.46
N ARG A 18 8.51 22.15 -7.83
CA ARG A 18 8.42 21.71 -9.24
C ARG A 18 7.12 22.12 -9.92
N ILE A 19 5.99 22.06 -9.19
CA ILE A 19 4.67 22.51 -9.68
C ILE A 19 4.69 24.03 -9.90
N GLN A 20 5.24 24.80 -8.96
CA GLN A 20 5.40 26.24 -9.09
C GLN A 20 6.32 26.59 -10.28
N TRP A 21 7.44 25.89 -10.45
CA TRP A 21 8.35 26.07 -11.58
C TRP A 21 7.68 25.78 -12.94
N LYS A 22 6.86 24.72 -13.02
CA LYS A 22 6.09 24.44 -14.23
C LYS A 22 5.08 25.56 -14.55
N LYS A 23 4.40 26.10 -13.55
CA LYS A 23 3.50 27.26 -13.72
C LYS A 23 4.24 28.49 -14.23
N TYR A 24 5.42 28.79 -13.66
CA TYR A 24 6.26 29.90 -14.13
C TYR A 24 6.76 29.71 -15.56
N LEU A 25 7.17 28.51 -15.95
CA LEU A 25 7.57 28.19 -17.32
C LEU A 25 6.42 28.33 -18.32
N CYS A 26 5.20 27.91 -17.95
CA CYS A 26 4.00 28.12 -18.78
C CYS A 26 3.70 29.60 -18.95
N VAL A 27 3.74 30.41 -17.88
CA VAL A 27 3.51 31.87 -17.94
C VAL A 27 4.58 32.56 -18.78
N LEU A 28 5.87 32.19 -18.65
CA LEU A 28 6.95 32.72 -19.47
C LEU A 28 6.82 32.30 -20.95
N GLY A 29 6.39 31.05 -21.20
CA GLY A 29 6.12 30.56 -22.56
C GLY A 29 4.98 31.31 -23.25
N THR A 30 3.86 31.55 -22.54
CA THR A 30 2.74 32.34 -23.05
C THR A 30 3.10 33.81 -23.25
N ALA A 31 3.89 34.42 -22.34
CA ALA A 31 4.36 35.78 -22.50
C ALA A 31 5.33 35.92 -23.70
N PHE A 32 6.19 34.91 -23.94
CA PHE A 32 7.09 34.89 -25.10
C PHE A 32 6.35 34.72 -26.41
N LEU A 33 5.29 33.89 -26.46
CA LEU A 33 4.40 33.73 -27.62
C LEU A 33 3.63 35.02 -27.91
N LEU A 34 3.09 35.69 -26.87
CA LEU A 34 2.44 36.99 -27.01
C LEU A 34 3.40 38.07 -27.51
N PHE A 35 4.68 38.05 -27.05
CA PHE A 35 5.71 38.96 -27.54
C PHE A 35 6.08 38.73 -29.01
N LEU A 36 6.17 37.46 -29.44
CA LEU A 36 6.38 37.11 -30.86
C LEU A 36 5.17 37.52 -31.73
N LEU A 37 3.93 37.36 -31.23
CA LEU A 37 2.72 37.84 -31.87
C LEU A 37 2.71 39.38 -32.02
N LEU A 38 3.14 40.10 -30.98
CA LEU A 38 3.24 41.56 -31.00
C LEU A 38 4.30 42.05 -31.97
N ILE A 39 5.45 41.36 -32.10
CA ILE A 39 6.48 41.64 -33.10
C ILE A 39 5.95 41.41 -34.50
N ASN A 40 5.22 40.34 -34.77
CA ASN A 40 4.58 40.09 -36.06
C ASN A 40 3.53 41.15 -36.41
N LEU A 41 2.70 41.57 -35.43
CA LEU A 41 1.74 42.67 -35.61
C LEU A 41 2.43 44.02 -35.92
N LEU A 42 3.56 44.31 -35.25
CA LEU A 42 4.34 45.54 -35.51
C LEU A 42 5.10 45.51 -36.82
N HIS A 43 5.46 44.33 -37.36
CA HIS A 43 6.05 44.20 -38.70
C HIS A 43 5.02 44.26 -39.84
N SER A 44 3.72 44.05 -39.54
CA SER A 44 2.62 44.11 -40.50
C SER A 44 2.11 45.53 -40.79
N CYS A 45 2.54 46.54 -40.00
CA CYS A 45 2.08 47.94 -40.19
C CYS A 45 3.08 48.83 -40.91
N GLY A 46 3.57 48.43 -42.08
CA GLY A 46 4.45 49.30 -42.82
C GLY A 46 4.88 48.78 -44.16
N ARG A 47 3.98 48.83 -45.15
CA ARG A 47 4.29 49.08 -46.58
C ARG A 47 3.00 48.98 -47.40
N GLU A 48 2.45 50.11 -47.81
CA GLU A 48 1.59 50.21 -48.96
C GLU A 48 2.48 50.22 -50.21
N GLU A 49 2.29 49.26 -51.12
CA GLU A 49 2.64 49.35 -52.54
C GLU A 49 1.41 49.04 -53.38
N PRO A 50 1.24 49.72 -54.54
CA PRO A 50 0.00 49.66 -55.29
C PRO A 50 -0.04 48.55 -56.34
N GLY A 51 -1.15 47.83 -56.37
CA GLY A 51 -1.79 47.29 -57.55
C GLY A 51 -1.13 46.14 -58.31
N ALA A 52 -1.51 44.90 -57.96
CA ALA A 52 -1.50 43.78 -58.88
C ALA A 52 -2.82 42.98 -58.71
N PRO A 53 -3.32 42.25 -59.77
CA PRO A 53 -4.69 41.76 -59.82
C PRO A 53 -5.01 40.67 -58.84
N GLU A 54 -6.27 40.68 -58.39
CA GLU A 54 -6.86 39.68 -57.46
C GLU A 54 -6.66 38.27 -58.04
N THR A 55 -5.70 37.55 -57.47
CA THR A 55 -5.72 36.09 -57.44
C THR A 55 -6.55 35.67 -56.25
N GLU A 56 -7.57 34.84 -56.46
CA GLU A 56 -8.31 34.16 -55.36
C GLU A 56 -7.30 33.63 -54.36
N GLU A 57 -7.25 34.24 -53.16
CA GLU A 57 -6.54 33.69 -52.02
C GLU A 57 -7.18 32.35 -51.68
N ALA A 58 -6.47 31.27 -51.99
CA ALA A 58 -6.80 29.97 -51.46
C ALA A 58 -6.86 30.10 -49.93
N LEU A 59 -8.02 29.90 -49.34
CA LEU A 59 -8.21 29.81 -47.89
C LEU A 59 -7.10 28.91 -47.31
N PRO A 60 -6.43 29.29 -46.22
CA PRO A 60 -5.42 28.45 -45.60
C PRO A 60 -6.03 27.08 -45.35
N GLN A 61 -5.42 26.06 -45.94
CA GLN A 61 -5.86 24.68 -45.71
C GLN A 61 -5.79 24.43 -44.21
N HIS A 62 -6.94 24.16 -43.58
CA HIS A 62 -7.05 23.72 -42.22
C HIS A 62 -6.26 22.40 -42.10
N ILE A 63 -5.23 22.38 -41.25
CA ILE A 63 -4.49 21.16 -40.89
C ILE A 63 -5.20 20.61 -39.67
N PRO A 64 -5.87 19.45 -39.77
CA PRO A 64 -6.57 18.88 -38.63
C PRO A 64 -5.60 18.56 -37.47
N VAL A 65 -6.00 18.87 -36.26
CA VAL A 65 -5.26 18.53 -35.06
C VAL A 65 -5.72 17.15 -34.60
N VAL A 66 -4.83 16.15 -34.67
CA VAL A 66 -5.12 14.80 -34.23
C VAL A 66 -4.54 14.59 -32.83
N ARG A 67 -5.34 14.07 -31.91
CA ARG A 67 -4.99 13.73 -30.55
C ARG A 67 -5.48 12.31 -30.23
N GLU A 68 -4.62 11.47 -29.69
CA GLU A 68 -4.95 10.12 -29.23
C GLU A 68 -5.06 10.08 -27.70
N LEU A 69 -6.16 9.52 -27.18
CA LEU A 69 -6.41 9.26 -25.77
C LEU A 69 -6.37 7.74 -25.56
N LYS A 70 -5.36 7.25 -24.84
CA LYS A 70 -5.17 5.82 -24.66
C LYS A 70 -5.77 5.32 -23.35
N ASN A 71 -6.28 4.09 -23.42
CA ASN A 71 -6.80 3.35 -22.27
C ASN A 71 -7.82 4.17 -21.45
N VAL A 72 -8.72 4.91 -22.11
CA VAL A 72 -9.75 5.72 -21.46
C VAL A 72 -11.00 4.91 -21.17
N TRP A 73 -11.68 5.22 -20.07
CA TRP A 73 -12.94 4.58 -19.69
C TRP A 73 -14.12 5.35 -20.29
N ILE A 74 -14.92 4.71 -21.14
CA ILE A 74 -16.14 5.29 -21.70
C ILE A 74 -17.27 5.08 -20.68
N THR A 75 -17.73 6.18 -20.05
CA THR A 75 -18.80 6.12 -19.05
C THR A 75 -20.18 6.09 -19.68
N GLU A 76 -20.37 6.88 -20.74
CA GLU A 76 -21.64 7.05 -21.43
C GLU A 76 -21.39 7.14 -22.94
N ALA A 77 -22.31 6.61 -23.73
CA ALA A 77 -22.31 6.72 -25.17
C ALA A 77 -23.74 6.87 -25.69
N GLU A 78 -23.94 7.86 -26.56
CA GLU A 78 -25.18 8.17 -27.25
C GLU A 78 -24.96 8.25 -28.79
N ALA A 79 -26.01 8.42 -29.56
CA ALA A 79 -25.92 8.39 -31.04
C ALA A 79 -24.99 9.46 -31.62
N GLY A 80 -24.71 10.55 -30.92
CA GLY A 80 -23.90 11.67 -31.40
C GLY A 80 -22.75 12.08 -30.48
N GLN A 81 -22.60 11.46 -29.30
CA GLN A 81 -21.58 11.87 -28.32
C GLN A 81 -21.17 10.74 -27.44
N ILE A 82 -19.96 10.84 -26.87
CA ILE A 82 -19.45 9.96 -25.83
C ILE A 82 -18.89 10.77 -24.66
N THR A 83 -19.02 10.22 -23.45
CA THR A 83 -18.40 10.77 -22.25
C THR A 83 -17.28 9.84 -21.79
N LEU A 84 -16.07 10.39 -21.71
CA LEU A 84 -14.85 9.71 -21.32
C LEU A 84 -14.48 10.08 -19.88
N PHE A 85 -13.93 9.13 -19.16
CA PHE A 85 -13.26 9.39 -17.90
C PHE A 85 -11.77 9.04 -18.04
N CYS A 86 -10.93 10.05 -17.93
CA CYS A 86 -9.49 9.93 -18.07
C CYS A 86 -8.79 10.86 -17.09
N ASP A 87 -7.74 10.36 -16.43
CA ASP A 87 -6.90 11.14 -15.49
C ASP A 87 -7.70 11.91 -14.43
N GLY A 88 -8.81 11.31 -13.97
CA GLY A 88 -9.68 11.87 -12.94
C GLY A 88 -10.72 12.88 -13.41
N VAL A 89 -10.81 13.12 -14.73
CA VAL A 89 -11.73 14.10 -15.32
C VAL A 89 -12.74 13.41 -16.24
N ARG A 90 -14.00 13.86 -16.21
CA ARG A 90 -15.02 13.49 -17.19
C ARG A 90 -15.12 14.56 -18.26
N GLU A 91 -14.98 14.15 -19.52
CA GLU A 91 -15.10 15.03 -20.68
C GLU A 91 -16.04 14.39 -21.71
N THR A 92 -16.91 15.19 -22.30
CA THR A 92 -17.84 14.75 -23.34
C THR A 92 -17.40 15.28 -24.69
N TYR A 93 -17.38 14.41 -25.68
CA TYR A 93 -16.98 14.71 -27.06
C TYR A 93 -18.07 14.32 -28.03
N ASP A 94 -18.28 15.15 -29.07
CA ASP A 94 -19.14 14.83 -30.17
C ASP A 94 -18.47 13.81 -31.10
N LEU A 95 -19.28 12.91 -31.67
CA LEU A 95 -18.81 11.94 -32.65
C LEU A 95 -18.69 12.63 -34.02
N ASP A 96 -17.61 12.36 -34.76
CA ASP A 96 -17.51 12.77 -36.18
C ASP A 96 -18.67 12.16 -36.96
N THR A 97 -19.47 13.04 -37.60
CA THR A 97 -20.70 12.65 -38.31
C THR A 97 -20.42 11.72 -39.48
N GLU A 98 -19.35 12.01 -40.26
CA GLU A 98 -18.98 11.18 -41.41
C GLU A 98 -18.45 9.80 -40.98
N ALA A 99 -17.68 9.74 -39.90
CA ALA A 99 -17.19 8.49 -39.32
C ALA A 99 -18.33 7.64 -38.77
N ASN A 100 -19.28 8.28 -38.10
CA ASN A 100 -20.44 7.63 -37.48
C ASN A 100 -21.43 7.09 -38.54
N GLU A 101 -21.80 7.93 -39.52
CA GLU A 101 -22.70 7.52 -40.62
C GLU A 101 -22.08 6.45 -41.52
N ALA A 102 -20.77 6.46 -41.69
CA ALA A 102 -20.04 5.41 -42.41
C ALA A 102 -19.91 4.08 -41.63
N GLY A 103 -20.39 4.01 -40.40
CA GLY A 103 -20.29 2.83 -39.54
C GLY A 103 -18.85 2.49 -39.14
N ARG A 104 -17.96 3.48 -39.12
CA ARG A 104 -16.55 3.31 -38.66
C ARG A 104 -16.39 3.34 -37.17
N LEU A 105 -17.36 3.91 -36.45
CA LEU A 105 -17.41 3.92 -34.99
C LEU A 105 -18.24 2.74 -34.45
N PRO A 106 -17.90 2.15 -33.29
CA PRO A 106 -18.75 1.18 -32.65
C PRO A 106 -20.11 1.79 -32.26
N THR A 107 -21.13 0.96 -32.08
CA THR A 107 -22.43 1.45 -31.64
C THR A 107 -22.36 1.94 -30.18
N PRO A 108 -23.25 2.85 -29.75
CA PRO A 108 -23.30 3.33 -28.37
C PRO A 108 -23.34 2.19 -27.30
N ASP A 109 -24.11 1.13 -27.57
CA ASP A 109 -24.19 -0.02 -26.65
C ASP A 109 -22.90 -0.83 -26.58
N GLN A 110 -22.08 -0.82 -27.65
CA GLN A 110 -20.77 -1.46 -27.63
C GLN A 110 -19.71 -0.61 -26.90
N MET A 111 -19.86 0.70 -26.93
CA MET A 111 -18.90 1.65 -26.34
C MET A 111 -19.10 1.83 -24.84
N ARG A 112 -20.35 1.77 -24.35
CA ARG A 112 -20.69 2.07 -22.95
C ARG A 112 -20.00 1.10 -21.99
N GLU A 113 -19.37 1.66 -20.94
CA GLU A 113 -18.66 0.90 -19.91
C GLU A 113 -17.54 0.00 -20.48
N GLN A 114 -16.79 0.55 -21.44
CA GLN A 114 -15.64 -0.12 -22.04
C GLN A 114 -14.37 0.72 -21.92
N LEU A 115 -13.22 0.03 -21.88
CA LEU A 115 -11.92 0.64 -22.05
C LEU A 115 -11.62 0.76 -23.55
N ALA A 116 -11.10 1.90 -23.97
CA ALA A 116 -10.82 2.14 -25.37
C ALA A 116 -9.61 3.08 -25.56
N ASP A 117 -9.03 3.01 -26.76
CA ASP A 117 -8.27 4.12 -27.33
C ASP A 117 -9.21 4.96 -28.18
N VAL A 118 -9.14 6.28 -28.01
CA VAL A 118 -10.01 7.23 -28.71
C VAL A 118 -9.15 8.23 -29.46
N GLU A 119 -9.37 8.36 -30.78
CA GLU A 119 -8.75 9.38 -31.59
C GLU A 119 -9.71 10.56 -31.79
N LEU A 120 -9.20 11.75 -31.52
CA LEU A 120 -9.89 13.01 -31.71
C LEU A 120 -9.24 13.76 -32.86
N THR A 121 -10.05 14.19 -33.83
CA THR A 121 -9.65 15.09 -34.92
C THR A 121 -10.43 16.39 -34.77
N ASP A 122 -9.74 17.50 -34.49
CA ASP A 122 -10.37 18.80 -34.21
C ASP A 122 -11.44 18.72 -33.11
N ASP A 123 -11.12 17.97 -32.03
CA ASP A 123 -11.99 17.68 -30.86
C ASP A 123 -13.27 16.86 -31.20
N LEU A 124 -13.40 16.29 -32.40
CA LEU A 124 -14.43 15.30 -32.76
C LEU A 124 -13.85 13.88 -32.67
N VAL A 125 -14.63 12.93 -32.16
CA VAL A 125 -14.22 11.51 -32.12
C VAL A 125 -14.20 10.93 -33.51
N SER A 126 -13.01 10.70 -34.06
CA SER A 126 -12.79 10.15 -35.41
C SER A 126 -12.59 8.62 -35.39
N ALA A 127 -12.09 8.04 -34.29
CA ALA A 127 -11.97 6.60 -34.14
C ALA A 127 -12.12 6.17 -32.66
N VAL A 128 -12.63 4.95 -32.44
CA VAL A 128 -12.71 4.28 -31.15
C VAL A 128 -12.28 2.83 -31.31
N ILE A 129 -11.23 2.43 -30.60
CA ILE A 129 -10.70 1.07 -30.57
C ILE A 129 -10.99 0.48 -29.21
N LEU A 130 -11.99 -0.40 -29.14
CA LEU A 130 -12.39 -1.05 -27.91
C LEU A 130 -11.38 -2.11 -27.47
N LYS A 131 -11.02 -2.12 -26.19
CA LYS A 131 -10.16 -3.13 -25.57
C LYS A 131 -11.04 -4.25 -25.00
N THR A 132 -11.12 -5.38 -25.69
CA THR A 132 -12.12 -6.41 -25.40
C THR A 132 -11.56 -7.64 -24.70
N GLU A 133 -10.23 -7.82 -24.62
CA GLU A 133 -9.63 -8.96 -23.93
C GLU A 133 -9.65 -8.73 -22.42
N LYS A 134 -10.81 -8.98 -21.82
CA LYS A 134 -11.07 -8.81 -20.39
C LYS A 134 -11.04 -10.15 -19.67
N PHE A 135 -10.39 -10.21 -18.50
CA PHE A 135 -10.41 -11.36 -17.63
C PHE A 135 -10.43 -10.96 -16.15
N THR A 136 -10.90 -11.87 -15.31
CA THR A 136 -10.83 -11.77 -13.85
C THR A 136 -9.85 -12.79 -13.33
N GLY A 137 -9.12 -12.47 -12.26
CA GLY A 137 -8.19 -13.38 -11.63
C GLY A 137 -7.84 -12.97 -10.21
N ARG A 138 -7.43 -13.93 -9.40
CA ARG A 138 -6.98 -13.68 -8.05
C ARG A 138 -5.57 -13.08 -8.08
N VAL A 139 -5.43 -11.89 -7.51
CA VAL A 139 -4.14 -11.18 -7.47
C VAL A 139 -3.26 -11.80 -6.39
N LEU A 140 -2.07 -12.25 -6.74
CA LEU A 140 -1.10 -12.81 -5.80
C LEU A 140 -0.01 -11.82 -5.40
N SER A 141 0.46 -10.99 -6.34
CA SER A 141 1.41 -9.91 -6.10
C SER A 141 1.30 -8.84 -7.18
N ALA A 142 1.79 -7.64 -6.90
CA ALA A 142 1.87 -6.57 -7.88
C ALA A 142 3.02 -5.62 -7.55
N ASP A 143 3.64 -5.04 -8.60
CA ASP A 143 4.56 -3.92 -8.52
C ASP A 143 4.50 -3.10 -9.82
N GLU A 144 5.38 -2.13 -10.00
CA GLU A 144 5.42 -1.27 -11.19
C GLU A 144 5.69 -2.04 -12.50
N SER A 145 6.23 -3.26 -12.43
CA SER A 145 6.60 -4.06 -13.61
C SER A 145 5.50 -5.03 -14.06
N GLY A 146 4.53 -5.35 -13.20
CA GLY A 146 3.48 -6.32 -13.56
C GLY A 146 2.67 -6.83 -12.37
N ILE A 147 1.67 -7.64 -12.68
CA ILE A 147 0.74 -8.24 -11.73
C ILE A 147 0.81 -9.76 -11.86
N GLU A 148 1.00 -10.46 -10.75
CA GLU A 148 0.93 -11.91 -10.69
C GLU A 148 -0.52 -12.35 -10.42
N ILE A 149 -1.08 -13.11 -11.33
CA ILE A 149 -2.44 -13.62 -11.27
C ILE A 149 -2.40 -15.14 -11.07
N GLU A 150 -3.16 -15.64 -10.10
CA GLU A 150 -3.24 -17.07 -9.81
C GLU A 150 -3.59 -17.87 -11.06
N GLY A 151 -2.80 -18.90 -11.36
CA GLY A 151 -2.98 -19.76 -12.52
C GLY A 151 -2.58 -19.14 -13.87
N ARG A 152 -2.20 -17.85 -13.91
CA ARG A 152 -1.75 -17.18 -15.14
C ARG A 152 -0.29 -16.73 -15.09
N GLY A 153 0.32 -16.75 -13.89
CA GLY A 153 1.64 -16.22 -13.65
C GLY A 153 1.68 -14.69 -13.68
N ARG A 154 2.87 -14.13 -13.89
CA ARG A 154 3.10 -12.69 -13.91
C ARG A 154 2.88 -12.12 -15.30
N ILE A 155 2.00 -11.13 -15.40
CA ILE A 155 1.68 -10.42 -16.64
C ILE A 155 2.23 -9.00 -16.52
N PRO A 156 3.05 -8.53 -17.49
CA PRO A 156 3.60 -7.18 -17.46
C PRO A 156 2.50 -6.11 -17.54
N LEU A 157 2.80 -4.91 -17.04
CA LEU A 157 1.97 -3.72 -17.23
C LEU A 157 2.44 -2.96 -18.47
N ALA A 158 1.49 -2.52 -19.29
CA ALA A 158 1.76 -1.56 -20.36
C ALA A 158 2.26 -0.22 -19.76
N GLU A 159 3.17 0.47 -20.45
CA GLU A 159 3.72 1.76 -19.97
C GLU A 159 2.62 2.82 -19.74
N ASP A 160 1.55 2.77 -20.54
CA ASP A 160 0.41 3.68 -20.52
C ASP A 160 -0.85 3.06 -19.88
N TYR A 161 -0.70 1.99 -19.08
CA TYR A 161 -1.85 1.38 -18.41
C TYR A 161 -2.62 2.40 -17.55
N LYS A 162 -3.93 2.20 -17.43
CA LYS A 162 -4.77 2.99 -16.54
C LYS A 162 -5.63 2.10 -15.64
N GLY A 163 -5.83 2.56 -14.41
CA GLY A 163 -6.66 1.88 -13.43
C GLY A 163 -7.90 2.70 -13.08
N TYR A 164 -9.04 2.02 -12.94
CA TYR A 164 -10.34 2.61 -12.66
C TYR A 164 -11.03 1.86 -11.53
N ARG A 165 -11.49 2.59 -10.51
CA ARG A 165 -12.42 2.06 -9.51
C ARG A 165 -13.84 2.34 -9.99
N LEU A 166 -14.63 1.27 -10.21
CA LEU A 166 -15.97 1.34 -10.80
C LEU A 166 -17.09 1.25 -9.75
N TYR A 167 -16.78 0.90 -8.50
CA TYR A 167 -17.76 0.82 -7.41
C TYR A 167 -17.74 2.08 -6.54
N ARG A 168 -18.89 2.39 -5.89
CA ARG A 168 -19.14 3.62 -5.11
C ARG A 168 -18.97 4.87 -5.96
N GLU A 169 -17.77 5.37 -6.14
CA GLU A 169 -17.44 6.54 -6.93
C GLU A 169 -16.39 6.18 -7.98
N LEU A 170 -16.61 6.61 -9.23
CA LEU A 170 -15.64 6.40 -10.30
C LEU A 170 -14.42 7.29 -10.08
N THR A 171 -13.29 6.65 -9.78
CA THR A 171 -12.00 7.31 -9.55
C THR A 171 -10.88 6.55 -10.23
N MET A 172 -9.72 7.19 -10.37
CA MET A 172 -8.50 6.49 -10.79
C MET A 172 -7.98 5.59 -9.66
N CYS A 173 -7.36 4.47 -10.03
CA CYS A 173 -6.64 3.59 -9.12
C CYS A 173 -5.31 3.15 -9.73
N THR A 174 -4.45 2.53 -8.92
CA THR A 174 -3.14 2.00 -9.31
C THR A 174 -2.97 0.57 -8.81
N THR A 175 -1.81 -0.04 -9.04
CA THR A 175 -1.47 -1.34 -8.46
C THR A 175 -1.48 -1.35 -6.92
N GLU A 176 -1.29 -0.21 -6.28
CA GLU A 176 -1.35 -0.07 -4.81
C GLU A 176 -2.76 -0.27 -4.24
N ASP A 177 -3.79 -0.11 -5.08
CA ASP A 177 -5.19 -0.33 -4.69
C ASP A 177 -5.63 -1.80 -4.81
N LEU A 178 -4.79 -2.67 -5.41
CA LEU A 178 -5.10 -4.09 -5.57
C LEU A 178 -5.07 -4.83 -4.23
N ARG A 179 -5.99 -5.77 -4.05
CA ARG A 179 -6.07 -6.61 -2.85
C ARG A 179 -5.47 -7.99 -3.14
N PHE A 180 -4.40 -8.34 -2.41
CA PHE A 180 -3.72 -9.62 -2.60
C PHE A 180 -4.49 -10.78 -1.96
N GLY A 181 -4.64 -11.84 -2.71
CA GLY A 181 -5.44 -12.99 -2.32
C GLY A 181 -6.92 -12.91 -2.71
N TYR A 182 -7.36 -11.86 -3.44
CA TYR A 182 -8.75 -11.60 -3.79
C TYR A 182 -8.97 -11.44 -5.30
N MET A 183 -10.24 -11.50 -5.73
CA MET A 183 -10.68 -11.39 -7.13
C MET A 183 -11.56 -10.15 -7.34
N ASP A 184 -11.21 -9.03 -6.74
CA ASP A 184 -11.96 -7.77 -6.79
C ASP A 184 -11.69 -6.94 -8.04
N ALA A 185 -10.67 -7.31 -8.82
CA ALA A 185 -10.27 -6.64 -10.03
C ALA A 185 -10.55 -7.46 -11.29
N ASP A 186 -10.95 -6.78 -12.35
CA ASP A 186 -10.89 -7.25 -13.72
C ASP A 186 -9.72 -6.59 -14.43
N PHE A 187 -9.09 -7.30 -15.33
CA PHE A 187 -7.93 -6.85 -16.09
C PHE A 187 -8.25 -6.85 -17.57
N ILE A 188 -7.74 -5.85 -18.28
CA ILE A 188 -7.82 -5.77 -19.73
C ILE A 188 -6.43 -5.93 -20.29
N ARG A 189 -6.26 -6.86 -21.23
CA ARG A 189 -4.98 -7.22 -21.84
C ARG A 189 -4.95 -6.79 -23.29
N GLU A 190 -3.80 -6.33 -23.72
CA GLU A 190 -3.45 -6.07 -25.11
C GLU A 190 -1.97 -6.35 -25.31
N ASN A 191 -1.60 -7.02 -26.41
CA ASN A 191 -0.21 -7.38 -26.73
C ASN A 191 0.54 -8.11 -25.60
N ASP A 192 -0.15 -9.00 -24.87
CA ASP A 192 0.36 -9.74 -23.70
C ASP A 192 0.70 -8.88 -22.46
N GLU A 193 0.30 -7.61 -22.45
CA GLU A 193 0.45 -6.70 -21.31
C GLU A 193 -0.92 -6.27 -20.77
N ILE A 194 -0.99 -5.97 -19.47
CA ILE A 194 -2.19 -5.38 -18.87
C ILE A 194 -2.20 -3.88 -19.18
N CYS A 195 -3.16 -3.45 -19.99
CA CYS A 195 -3.39 -2.04 -20.31
C CYS A 195 -4.50 -1.40 -19.48
N GLY A 196 -5.33 -2.19 -18.79
CA GLY A 196 -6.40 -1.69 -17.93
C GLY A 196 -6.58 -2.50 -16.66
N ILE A 197 -6.75 -1.81 -15.52
CA ILE A 197 -7.13 -2.37 -14.22
C ILE A 197 -8.50 -1.82 -13.86
N LEU A 198 -9.48 -2.69 -13.62
CA LEU A 198 -10.84 -2.30 -13.27
C LEU A 198 -11.19 -2.89 -11.90
N LEU A 199 -11.16 -2.05 -10.85
CA LEU A 199 -11.71 -2.44 -9.55
C LEU A 199 -13.24 -2.41 -9.66
N ALA A 200 -13.84 -3.57 -9.97
CA ALA A 200 -15.25 -3.67 -10.32
C ALA A 200 -16.17 -3.90 -9.12
N ARG A 201 -15.62 -4.39 -8.00
CA ARG A 201 -16.38 -4.76 -6.80
C ARG A 201 -15.55 -4.60 -5.53
N GLU A 202 -16.22 -4.49 -4.42
CA GLU A 202 -15.61 -4.53 -3.10
C GLU A 202 -15.72 -5.95 -2.56
N ASP A 203 -14.58 -6.58 -2.27
CA ASP A 203 -14.54 -7.90 -1.66
C ASP A 203 -14.48 -7.83 -0.14
N ASN A 204 -15.07 -8.83 0.51
CA ASN A 204 -14.99 -8.99 1.96
C ASN A 204 -13.65 -9.67 2.30
N MET A 205 -12.73 -8.92 2.88
CA MET A 205 -11.38 -9.40 3.17
C MET A 205 -11.37 -10.23 4.45
N ASP A 206 -11.22 -11.55 4.32
CA ASP A 206 -11.24 -12.51 5.42
C ASP A 206 -9.92 -13.26 5.63
N LYS A 207 -8.94 -13.12 4.72
CA LYS A 207 -7.65 -13.83 4.77
C LYS A 207 -6.49 -12.86 4.81
N ILE A 208 -5.52 -13.17 5.66
CA ILE A 208 -4.26 -12.45 5.73
C ILE A 208 -3.13 -13.27 5.08
N ARG A 209 -2.14 -12.58 4.54
CA ARG A 209 -0.95 -13.13 3.91
C ARG A 209 0.27 -12.63 4.65
N VAL A 210 0.98 -13.54 5.33
CA VAL A 210 2.09 -13.25 6.25
C VAL A 210 3.40 -13.72 5.63
N LEU A 211 4.35 -12.81 5.45
CA LEU A 211 5.70 -13.12 5.01
C LEU A 211 6.51 -13.69 6.18
N ILE A 212 6.97 -14.92 6.04
CA ILE A 212 7.72 -15.61 7.09
C ILE A 212 9.20 -15.33 6.91
N LYS A 213 9.80 -14.67 7.88
CA LYS A 213 11.23 -14.33 7.89
C LYS A 213 12.09 -15.50 8.34
N THR A 214 13.40 -15.39 8.10
CA THR A 214 14.42 -16.33 8.60
C THR A 214 14.37 -16.45 10.13
N SER A 215 15.04 -17.46 10.69
CA SER A 215 14.97 -17.77 12.14
C SER A 215 15.37 -16.61 13.05
N ASP A 216 16.30 -15.78 12.59
CA ASP A 216 16.79 -14.58 13.30
C ASP A 216 16.07 -13.29 12.92
N PHE A 217 15.02 -13.38 12.09
CA PHE A 217 14.28 -12.25 11.52
C PHE A 217 15.12 -11.24 10.71
N SER A 218 16.33 -11.61 10.30
CA SER A 218 17.24 -10.70 9.58
C SER A 218 16.87 -10.54 8.12
N ASP A 219 16.26 -11.58 7.49
CA ASP A 219 15.93 -11.58 6.07
C ASP A 219 14.48 -12.07 5.83
N VAL A 220 13.93 -11.65 4.71
CA VAL A 220 12.62 -12.10 4.19
C VAL A 220 12.77 -13.22 3.15
N LEU A 221 13.99 -13.47 2.67
CA LEU A 221 14.28 -14.49 1.68
C LEU A 221 15.04 -15.66 2.29
N HIS A 222 14.61 -16.88 1.95
CA HIS A 222 15.23 -18.13 2.35
C HIS A 222 16.02 -18.68 1.18
N GLN A 223 17.21 -19.23 1.42
CA GLN A 223 17.99 -19.93 0.39
C GLN A 223 17.43 -21.33 0.13
N THR A 224 16.89 -21.95 1.16
CA THR A 224 16.27 -23.27 1.11
C THR A 224 15.10 -23.31 2.08
N VAL A 225 14.02 -23.96 1.71
CA VAL A 225 12.86 -24.20 2.57
C VAL A 225 12.68 -25.69 2.73
N THR A 226 12.77 -26.19 3.97
CA THR A 226 12.43 -27.56 4.33
C THR A 226 11.14 -27.56 5.13
N LEU A 227 10.17 -28.32 4.68
CA LEU A 227 8.84 -28.36 5.28
C LEU A 227 8.29 -29.78 5.39
N THR A 228 7.31 -29.93 6.27
CA THR A 228 6.46 -31.12 6.43
C THR A 228 5.06 -30.66 6.84
N ALA A 229 4.11 -31.60 6.93
CA ALA A 229 2.78 -31.26 7.45
C ALA A 229 2.26 -32.29 8.47
N GLU A 230 1.30 -31.83 9.29
CA GLU A 230 0.64 -32.63 10.33
C GLU A 230 -0.52 -33.49 9.79
N SER A 231 -0.83 -33.35 8.51
CA SER A 231 -1.72 -34.17 7.69
C SER A 231 -1.07 -34.46 6.35
N ASP A 232 -1.68 -35.29 5.52
CA ASP A 232 -1.31 -35.36 4.11
C ASP A 232 -1.46 -33.97 3.49
N PHE A 233 -0.62 -33.67 2.48
CA PHE A 233 -0.61 -32.35 1.85
C PHE A 233 -0.31 -32.45 0.35
N LEU A 234 -0.82 -31.46 -0.39
CA LEU A 234 -0.56 -31.30 -1.80
C LEU A 234 0.53 -30.24 -2.01
N LEU A 235 1.46 -30.53 -2.88
CA LEU A 235 2.36 -29.57 -3.47
C LEU A 235 1.83 -29.24 -4.86
N GLN A 236 1.39 -27.99 -5.05
CA GLN A 236 0.79 -27.48 -6.29
C GLN A 236 1.80 -26.55 -6.97
N TYR A 237 2.08 -26.77 -8.25
CA TYR A 237 3.06 -25.99 -9.02
C TYR A 237 2.69 -25.92 -10.50
N GLY A 238 3.31 -25.01 -11.26
CA GLY A 238 2.98 -24.76 -12.65
C GLY A 238 2.00 -23.59 -12.82
N THR A 239 1.53 -23.37 -14.05
CA THR A 239 0.59 -22.29 -14.41
C THR A 239 -0.42 -22.76 -15.43
N GLY A 240 -1.64 -22.18 -15.40
CA GLY A 240 -2.68 -22.44 -16.37
C GLY A 240 -3.05 -23.92 -16.50
N GLU A 241 -3.03 -24.42 -17.73
CA GLU A 241 -3.32 -25.83 -18.06
C GLU A 241 -2.18 -26.80 -17.67
N GLU A 242 -1.01 -26.27 -17.33
CA GLU A 242 0.17 -27.04 -16.90
C GLU A 242 0.28 -27.15 -15.36
N MET A 243 -0.78 -26.78 -14.64
CA MET A 243 -0.84 -26.98 -13.19
C MET A 243 -0.72 -28.45 -12.83
N GLN A 244 0.20 -28.76 -11.90
CA GLN A 244 0.47 -30.09 -11.40
C GLN A 244 0.28 -30.14 -9.90
N GLU A 245 -0.08 -31.31 -9.39
CA GLU A 245 -0.24 -31.59 -7.98
C GLU A 245 0.46 -32.88 -7.62
N GLU A 246 1.26 -32.87 -6.56
CA GLU A 246 1.90 -34.04 -5.99
C GLU A 246 1.43 -34.23 -4.54
N LEU A 247 0.99 -35.44 -4.21
CA LEU A 247 0.49 -35.79 -2.88
C LEU A 247 1.63 -36.36 -2.03
N PHE A 248 1.83 -35.77 -0.87
CA PHE A 248 2.75 -36.22 0.17
C PHE A 248 1.96 -36.72 1.38
N SER A 249 2.50 -37.75 2.02
CA SER A 249 1.90 -38.29 3.25
C SER A 249 2.26 -37.41 4.45
N ARG A 250 1.43 -37.49 5.48
CA ARG A 250 1.73 -36.87 6.77
C ARG A 250 3.14 -37.22 7.24
N GLY A 251 3.94 -36.20 7.52
CA GLY A 251 5.29 -36.34 8.06
C GLY A 251 6.38 -36.49 7.00
N ASP A 252 6.03 -36.62 5.72
CA ASP A 252 7.03 -36.56 4.65
C ASP A 252 7.70 -35.18 4.66
N GLU A 253 9.01 -35.17 4.44
CA GLU A 253 9.80 -33.92 4.37
C GLU A 253 10.10 -33.57 2.93
N VAL A 254 9.86 -32.32 2.58
CA VAL A 254 10.20 -31.77 1.25
C VAL A 254 11.16 -30.62 1.44
N THR A 255 12.26 -30.63 0.67
CA THR A 255 13.24 -29.54 0.64
C THR A 255 13.20 -28.89 -0.75
N ILE A 256 13.04 -27.58 -0.76
CA ILE A 256 12.91 -26.76 -1.96
C ILE A 256 13.96 -25.64 -1.88
N ASP A 257 14.77 -25.53 -2.91
CA ASP A 257 15.69 -24.42 -3.16
C ASP A 257 15.33 -23.71 -4.47
N THR A 258 16.08 -22.68 -4.85
CA THR A 258 15.80 -21.89 -6.05
C THR A 258 15.95 -22.67 -7.36
N ASP A 259 16.69 -23.77 -7.34
CA ASP A 259 16.97 -24.63 -8.51
C ASP A 259 16.01 -25.83 -8.60
N SER A 260 15.07 -25.94 -7.66
CA SER A 260 14.11 -27.06 -7.59
C SER A 260 13.24 -27.12 -8.84
N ASP A 261 13.07 -28.35 -9.38
CA ASP A 261 12.22 -28.63 -10.55
C ASP A 261 10.73 -28.28 -10.34
N TYR A 262 10.29 -28.10 -9.10
CA TYR A 262 8.94 -27.65 -8.79
C TYR A 262 8.67 -26.19 -9.22
N PHE A 263 9.69 -25.37 -9.42
CA PHE A 263 9.54 -24.02 -9.95
C PHE A 263 9.40 -24.00 -11.49
N VAL A 264 8.41 -24.73 -12.01
CA VAL A 264 7.95 -24.59 -13.42
C VAL A 264 7.41 -23.19 -13.67
N GLY A 265 6.65 -22.64 -12.69
CA GLY A 265 6.37 -21.20 -12.57
C GLY A 265 7.24 -20.57 -11.49
N GLU A 266 6.87 -19.37 -11.04
CA GLU A 266 7.60 -18.68 -9.96
C GLU A 266 7.06 -19.06 -8.57
N ARG A 267 5.86 -19.65 -8.47
CA ARG A 267 5.18 -19.93 -7.21
C ARG A 267 4.78 -21.41 -7.06
N ILE A 268 4.98 -21.92 -5.86
CA ILE A 268 4.57 -23.24 -5.40
C ILE A 268 3.63 -23.05 -4.22
N ARG A 269 2.59 -23.89 -4.09
CA ARG A 269 1.69 -23.90 -2.94
C ARG A 269 1.73 -25.24 -2.22
N ILE A 270 1.78 -25.20 -0.91
CA ILE A 270 1.73 -26.36 -0.02
C ILE A 270 0.40 -26.28 0.74
N VAL A 271 -0.51 -27.21 0.42
CA VAL A 271 -1.91 -27.18 0.89
C VAL A 271 -2.21 -28.44 1.68
N PRO A 272 -2.44 -28.36 3.00
CA PRO A 272 -2.94 -29.50 3.78
C PRO A 272 -4.26 -30.04 3.20
N THR A 273 -4.42 -31.36 3.17
CA THR A 273 -5.66 -31.99 2.64
C THR A 273 -6.85 -31.87 3.57
N VAL A 274 -6.63 -31.41 4.80
CA VAL A 274 -7.70 -31.16 5.79
C VAL A 274 -7.64 -29.72 6.31
N LEU A 275 -8.78 -29.09 6.56
CA LEU A 275 -8.89 -27.70 6.97
C LEU A 275 -8.13 -27.36 8.28
N THR A 276 -8.02 -28.33 9.18
CA THR A 276 -7.26 -28.19 10.44
C THR A 276 -5.79 -28.56 10.31
N GLY A 277 -5.37 -29.00 9.12
CA GLY A 277 -3.97 -29.35 8.84
C GLY A 277 -3.05 -28.17 9.00
N ARG A 278 -1.81 -28.47 9.35
CA ARG A 278 -0.77 -27.46 9.57
C ARG A 278 0.49 -27.82 8.81
N VAL A 279 1.16 -26.82 8.26
CA VAL A 279 2.47 -26.97 7.63
C VAL A 279 3.55 -26.53 8.62
N ARG A 280 4.61 -27.32 8.78
CA ARG A 280 5.76 -27.00 9.62
C ARG A 280 6.94 -26.62 8.75
N LEU A 281 7.56 -25.49 9.04
CA LEU A 281 8.80 -25.04 8.40
C LEU A 281 9.98 -25.47 9.25
N ILE A 282 10.64 -26.56 8.86
CA ILE A 282 11.67 -27.24 9.69
C ILE A 282 12.92 -26.37 9.86
N ASN A 283 13.27 -25.60 8.85
CA ASN A 283 14.41 -24.69 8.87
C ASN A 283 14.14 -23.32 9.49
N VAL A 284 12.91 -23.09 9.99
CA VAL A 284 12.56 -21.88 10.74
C VAL A 284 12.46 -22.22 12.22
N ASN A 285 13.03 -21.39 13.07
CA ASN A 285 12.96 -21.53 14.51
C ASN A 285 12.38 -20.27 15.15
N ARG A 286 11.49 -20.45 16.13
CA ARG A 286 10.86 -19.39 16.93
C ARG A 286 11.02 -19.74 18.43
N SER A 287 10.55 -18.91 19.35
CA SER A 287 10.67 -19.18 20.79
C SER A 287 10.01 -20.51 21.20
N GLN A 288 8.98 -20.94 20.50
CA GLN A 288 8.33 -22.24 20.71
C GLN A 288 9.06 -23.44 20.03
N GLY A 289 10.18 -23.22 19.34
CA GLY A 289 10.85 -24.19 18.50
C GLY A 289 10.42 -24.09 17.03
N THR A 290 10.29 -25.22 16.33
CA THR A 290 9.83 -25.26 14.93
C THR A 290 8.35 -24.89 14.85
N PRO A 291 7.99 -23.77 14.18
CA PRO A 291 6.62 -23.31 14.11
C PRO A 291 5.74 -24.16 13.18
N SER A 292 4.45 -24.21 13.47
CA SER A 292 3.43 -24.93 12.73
C SER A 292 2.33 -23.95 12.30
N TYR A 293 2.08 -23.85 11.02
CA TYR A 293 1.23 -22.81 10.40
C TYR A 293 -0.10 -23.38 9.93
N ARG A 294 -1.20 -22.73 10.28
CA ARG A 294 -2.54 -22.98 9.70
C ARG A 294 -2.62 -22.46 8.28
N GLY A 295 -3.66 -22.85 7.54
CA GLY A 295 -3.87 -22.45 6.16
C GLY A 295 -2.89 -23.13 5.21
N HIS A 296 -2.38 -22.40 4.22
CA HIS A 296 -1.40 -22.94 3.29
C HIS A 296 -0.14 -22.07 3.24
N ILE A 297 0.94 -22.63 2.72
CA ILE A 297 2.21 -21.95 2.50
C ILE A 297 2.41 -21.76 1.00
N GLU A 298 2.82 -20.60 0.58
CA GLU A 298 3.27 -20.29 -0.77
C GLU A 298 4.77 -20.01 -0.75
N LEU A 299 5.50 -20.54 -1.72
CA LEU A 299 6.90 -20.28 -1.96
C LEU A 299 7.03 -19.52 -3.26
N LEU A 300 7.50 -18.29 -3.22
CA LEU A 300 7.76 -17.48 -4.40
C LEU A 300 9.25 -17.43 -4.66
N ARG A 301 9.68 -17.95 -5.82
CA ARG A 301 11.07 -17.84 -6.28
C ARG A 301 11.38 -16.41 -6.72
N THR A 302 12.48 -15.88 -6.27
CA THR A 302 13.06 -14.60 -6.70
C THR A 302 14.49 -14.80 -7.15
N ALA A 303 15.12 -13.77 -7.71
CA ALA A 303 16.54 -13.83 -8.09
C ALA A 303 17.48 -14.05 -6.89
N ASP A 304 17.06 -13.63 -5.69
CA ASP A 304 17.92 -13.62 -4.50
C ASP A 304 17.56 -14.71 -3.47
N GLY A 305 16.51 -15.53 -3.72
CA GLY A 305 16.05 -16.57 -2.81
C GLY A 305 14.54 -16.81 -2.91
N ILE A 306 13.97 -17.42 -1.89
CA ILE A 306 12.57 -17.84 -1.82
C ILE A 306 11.85 -17.03 -0.75
N ALA A 307 10.82 -16.30 -1.13
CA ALA A 307 9.88 -15.69 -0.20
C ALA A 307 8.84 -16.73 0.24
N VAL A 308 8.61 -16.83 1.55
CA VAL A 308 7.66 -17.76 2.16
C VAL A 308 6.46 -16.98 2.65
N VAL A 309 5.28 -17.23 2.09
CA VAL A 309 4.02 -16.56 2.45
C VAL A 309 3.06 -17.56 3.03
N ASN A 310 2.57 -17.31 4.23
CA ASN A 310 1.49 -18.08 4.85
C ASN A 310 0.16 -17.35 4.63
N GLU A 311 -0.79 -17.99 3.96
CA GLU A 311 -2.14 -17.47 3.79
C GLU A 311 -3.14 -18.27 4.63
N LEU A 312 -3.91 -17.55 5.45
CA LEU A 312 -4.90 -18.15 6.36
C LEU A 312 -6.01 -17.14 6.69
N PRO A 313 -7.17 -17.61 7.24
CA PRO A 313 -8.20 -16.73 7.77
C PRO A 313 -7.63 -15.78 8.85
N LEU A 314 -8.07 -14.51 8.83
CA LEU A 314 -7.62 -13.49 9.80
C LEU A 314 -7.85 -13.94 11.25
N GLU A 315 -8.98 -14.58 11.54
CA GLU A 315 -9.26 -15.05 12.89
C GLU A 315 -8.29 -16.16 13.35
N GLU A 316 -7.89 -17.05 12.45
CA GLU A 316 -6.89 -18.09 12.76
C GLU A 316 -5.48 -17.55 12.92
N TYR A 317 -5.14 -16.46 12.21
CA TYR A 317 -3.91 -15.71 12.42
C TYR A 317 -3.83 -15.18 13.85
N LEU A 318 -4.94 -14.63 14.37
CA LEU A 318 -5.01 -14.09 15.73
C LEU A 318 -4.84 -15.14 16.83
N TYR A 319 -5.15 -16.42 16.58
CA TYR A 319 -4.89 -17.49 17.56
C TYR A 319 -3.40 -17.61 17.92
N SER A 320 -2.51 -17.23 17.00
CA SER A 320 -1.06 -17.26 17.20
C SER A 320 -0.46 -15.88 17.50
N VAL A 321 -1.13 -14.78 17.11
CA VAL A 321 -0.69 -13.41 17.44
C VAL A 321 -0.97 -13.08 18.90
N VAL A 322 -2.20 -13.29 19.36
CA VAL A 322 -2.60 -12.87 20.71
C VAL A 322 -1.67 -13.46 21.79
N PRO A 323 -1.37 -14.78 21.82
CA PRO A 323 -0.46 -15.30 22.83
C PRO A 323 1.01 -14.94 22.60
N SER A 324 1.38 -14.51 21.39
CA SER A 324 2.74 -14.04 21.08
C SER A 324 2.98 -12.59 21.50
N GLU A 325 1.91 -11.79 21.62
CA GLU A 325 1.95 -10.38 22.01
C GLU A 325 1.61 -10.16 23.49
N MET A 326 0.73 -10.99 24.07
CA MET A 326 0.26 -10.87 25.44
C MET A 326 0.27 -12.25 26.12
N PRO A 327 0.78 -12.38 27.37
CA PRO A 327 0.75 -13.65 28.07
C PRO A 327 -0.66 -14.24 28.17
N ALA A 328 -0.84 -15.48 27.72
CA ALA A 328 -2.14 -16.17 27.72
C ALA A 328 -2.74 -16.39 29.13
N SER A 329 -1.96 -16.14 30.20
CA SER A 329 -2.40 -16.16 31.59
C SER A 329 -3.12 -14.89 32.04
N TYR A 330 -3.16 -13.85 31.20
CA TYR A 330 -3.86 -12.60 31.50
C TYR A 330 -5.38 -12.82 31.55
N PRO A 331 -6.13 -11.94 32.25
CA PRO A 331 -7.59 -12.03 32.29
C PRO A 331 -8.21 -12.07 30.90
N LEU A 332 -9.30 -12.83 30.73
CA LEU A 332 -9.97 -13.02 29.44
C LEU A 332 -10.35 -11.68 28.78
N GLU A 333 -10.81 -10.70 29.55
CA GLU A 333 -11.19 -9.38 29.00
C GLU A 333 -9.98 -8.61 28.47
N ALA A 334 -8.79 -8.77 29.06
CA ALA A 334 -7.56 -8.20 28.52
C ALA A 334 -7.16 -8.86 27.19
N LEU A 335 -7.28 -10.20 27.11
CA LEU A 335 -7.04 -10.95 25.87
C LEU A 335 -8.05 -10.58 24.79
N LYS A 336 -9.32 -10.30 25.13
CA LYS A 336 -10.33 -9.79 24.20
C LYS A 336 -9.97 -8.42 23.65
N ALA A 337 -9.56 -7.50 24.51
CA ALA A 337 -9.10 -6.18 24.08
C ALA A 337 -7.91 -6.29 23.12
N GLN A 338 -6.93 -7.14 23.46
CA GLN A 338 -5.79 -7.42 22.59
C GLN A 338 -6.23 -8.00 21.24
N ALA A 339 -7.18 -8.94 21.24
CA ALA A 339 -7.69 -9.55 20.02
C ALA A 339 -8.38 -8.52 19.09
N ILE A 340 -9.18 -7.60 19.66
CA ILE A 340 -9.82 -6.51 18.90
C ILE A 340 -8.78 -5.56 18.32
N CYS A 341 -7.80 -5.12 19.12
CA CYS A 341 -6.72 -4.25 18.64
C CYS A 341 -5.88 -4.94 17.55
N ALA A 342 -5.48 -6.20 17.78
CA ALA A 342 -4.68 -6.96 16.83
C ALA A 342 -5.42 -7.21 15.51
N ARG A 343 -6.72 -7.51 15.56
CA ARG A 343 -7.58 -7.68 14.37
C ARG A 343 -7.68 -6.38 13.58
N THR A 344 -7.94 -5.28 14.26
CA THR A 344 -8.05 -3.96 13.64
C THR A 344 -6.76 -3.56 12.94
N TYR A 345 -5.62 -3.73 13.62
CA TYR A 345 -4.29 -3.48 13.07
C TYR A 345 -4.02 -4.33 11.83
N ALA A 346 -4.21 -5.65 11.94
CA ALA A 346 -3.99 -6.58 10.84
C ALA A 346 -4.87 -6.25 9.62
N TYR A 347 -6.15 -5.98 9.85
CA TYR A 347 -7.08 -5.61 8.78
C TYR A 347 -6.67 -4.32 8.08
N GLY A 348 -6.21 -3.32 8.82
CA GLY A 348 -5.65 -2.09 8.25
C GLY A 348 -4.47 -2.36 7.30
N HIS A 349 -3.61 -3.34 7.61
CA HIS A 349 -2.51 -3.76 6.75
C HIS A 349 -2.96 -4.65 5.58
N MET A 350 -4.07 -5.37 5.69
CA MET A 350 -4.66 -6.08 4.54
C MET A 350 -5.17 -5.09 3.48
N LEU A 351 -5.59 -3.90 3.88
CA LEU A 351 -5.96 -2.82 2.96
C LEU A 351 -4.76 -2.19 2.25
N ARG A 352 -3.56 -2.29 2.82
CA ARG A 352 -2.32 -1.70 2.32
C ARG A 352 -1.19 -2.71 2.48
N ALA A 353 -0.91 -3.50 1.48
CA ALA A 353 0.11 -4.53 1.59
C ALA A 353 1.49 -3.95 1.91
N GLY A 354 2.14 -4.47 2.94
CA GLY A 354 3.51 -4.07 3.32
C GLY A 354 4.57 -4.63 2.38
N TYR A 355 4.27 -5.73 1.71
CA TYR A 355 5.19 -6.45 0.83
C TYR A 355 4.54 -6.79 -0.52
N PRO A 356 4.17 -5.79 -1.34
CA PRO A 356 3.41 -6.00 -2.58
C PRO A 356 4.13 -6.90 -3.58
N ARG A 357 5.46 -6.81 -3.68
CA ARG A 357 6.29 -7.66 -4.55
C ARG A 357 6.17 -9.15 -4.21
N TYR A 358 6.04 -9.49 -2.94
CA TYR A 358 5.89 -10.88 -2.48
C TYR A 358 4.43 -11.29 -2.32
N GLY A 359 3.50 -10.34 -2.44
CA GLY A 359 2.08 -10.56 -2.23
C GLY A 359 1.73 -10.83 -0.77
N ALA A 360 2.41 -10.15 0.17
CA ALA A 360 2.14 -10.29 1.59
C ALA A 360 1.72 -8.96 2.22
N HIS A 361 0.82 -9.05 3.20
CA HIS A 361 0.28 -7.90 3.91
C HIS A 361 1.21 -7.43 5.02
N VAL A 362 1.78 -8.38 5.78
CA VAL A 362 2.63 -8.18 6.94
C VAL A 362 3.76 -9.20 6.95
N ASP A 363 4.77 -9.02 7.83
CA ASP A 363 5.70 -10.07 8.20
C ASP A 363 5.40 -10.61 9.62
N ASP A 364 6.11 -11.65 10.04
CA ASP A 364 5.91 -12.35 11.31
C ASP A 364 6.74 -11.80 12.48
N SER A 365 7.36 -10.61 12.32
CA SER A 365 8.26 -10.00 13.29
C SER A 365 7.64 -8.77 13.99
N THR A 366 8.38 -8.18 14.92
CA THR A 366 8.02 -6.94 15.61
C THR A 366 7.93 -5.70 14.70
N SER A 367 8.24 -5.83 13.40
CA SER A 367 7.98 -4.77 12.41
C SER A 367 6.49 -4.57 12.18
N TYR A 368 5.71 -5.64 12.42
CA TYR A 368 4.24 -5.67 12.38
C TYR A 368 3.69 -6.24 13.68
N GLN A 369 3.28 -7.52 13.67
CA GLN A 369 2.80 -8.24 14.85
C GLN A 369 3.57 -9.55 14.97
N VAL A 370 4.03 -9.86 16.17
CA VAL A 370 4.72 -11.12 16.40
C VAL A 370 3.75 -12.27 16.15
N TYR A 371 4.05 -13.06 15.13
CA TYR A 371 3.19 -14.15 14.70
C TYR A 371 3.86 -15.50 14.92
N ASN A 372 3.13 -16.41 15.56
CA ASN A 372 3.51 -17.82 15.76
C ASN A 372 4.86 -18.02 16.51
N ASN A 373 5.23 -17.04 17.38
CA ASN A 373 6.42 -17.13 18.23
C ASN A 373 6.15 -17.92 19.50
N ILE A 374 4.90 -17.91 19.99
CA ILE A 374 4.39 -18.68 21.11
C ILE A 374 3.28 -19.62 20.62
N THR A 375 3.17 -20.80 21.23
CA THR A 375 2.11 -21.77 20.91
C THR A 375 0.72 -21.20 21.17
N GLU A 376 -0.25 -21.51 20.31
CA GLU A 376 -1.65 -21.19 20.55
C GLU A 376 -2.12 -21.63 21.94
N ALA A 377 -2.96 -20.82 22.57
CA ALA A 377 -3.51 -21.08 23.90
C ALA A 377 -5.04 -21.01 23.89
N ASP A 378 -5.71 -21.87 24.64
CA ASP A 378 -7.18 -21.95 24.68
C ASP A 378 -7.81 -20.62 25.14
N SER A 379 -7.21 -19.93 26.12
CA SER A 379 -7.71 -18.63 26.59
C SER A 379 -7.64 -17.55 25.52
N ALA A 380 -6.53 -17.47 24.77
CA ALA A 380 -6.36 -16.55 23.67
C ALA A 380 -7.31 -16.89 22.50
N THR A 381 -7.43 -18.17 22.15
CA THR A 381 -8.38 -18.64 21.13
C THR A 381 -9.83 -18.33 21.51
N THR A 382 -10.19 -18.47 22.78
CA THR A 382 -11.50 -18.10 23.31
C THR A 382 -11.75 -16.60 23.16
N ALA A 383 -10.77 -15.77 23.55
CA ALA A 383 -10.86 -14.32 23.43
C ALA A 383 -11.10 -13.87 21.96
N VAL A 384 -10.37 -14.45 21.00
CA VAL A 384 -10.54 -14.17 19.59
C VAL A 384 -11.95 -14.56 19.11
N LYS A 385 -12.43 -15.76 19.48
CA LYS A 385 -13.77 -16.25 19.10
C LYS A 385 -14.90 -15.42 19.69
N GLU A 386 -14.79 -14.99 20.95
CA GLU A 386 -15.81 -14.19 21.61
C GLU A 386 -15.84 -12.73 21.10
N THR A 387 -14.79 -12.28 20.45
CA THR A 387 -14.70 -10.97 19.80
C THR A 387 -14.70 -11.06 18.26
N TYR A 388 -15.19 -12.16 17.69
CA TYR A 388 -15.14 -12.41 16.26
C TYR A 388 -15.65 -11.22 15.43
N GLY A 389 -14.85 -10.75 14.48
CA GLY A 389 -15.18 -9.66 13.56
C GLY A 389 -15.26 -8.27 14.19
N GLN A 390 -15.04 -8.11 15.50
CA GLN A 390 -15.07 -6.80 16.14
C GLN A 390 -13.78 -6.02 15.83
N MET A 391 -13.93 -4.79 15.35
CA MET A 391 -12.85 -3.87 15.00
C MET A 391 -13.14 -2.46 15.54
N ILE A 392 -12.09 -1.68 15.71
CA ILE A 392 -12.17 -0.26 16.09
C ILE A 392 -12.19 0.58 14.83
N LEU A 393 -13.21 1.42 14.72
CA LEU A 393 -13.36 2.38 13.62
C LEU A 393 -13.20 3.80 14.16
N THR A 394 -12.77 4.71 13.29
CA THR A 394 -12.80 6.15 13.55
C THR A 394 -14.25 6.68 13.45
N ASP A 395 -14.49 7.91 13.85
CA ASP A 395 -15.80 8.56 13.73
C ASP A 395 -16.28 8.66 12.27
N GLU A 396 -15.35 8.67 11.31
CA GLU A 396 -15.65 8.66 9.87
C GLU A 396 -15.95 7.24 9.34
N GLY A 397 -15.90 6.22 10.20
CA GLY A 397 -16.14 4.82 9.83
C GLY A 397 -14.97 4.13 9.14
N THR A 398 -13.78 4.70 9.17
CA THR A 398 -12.55 4.09 8.67
C THR A 398 -11.90 3.22 9.75
N VAL A 399 -11.09 2.23 9.32
CA VAL A 399 -10.38 1.35 10.26
C VAL A 399 -9.29 2.12 10.99
N ALA A 400 -9.31 2.10 12.32
CA ALA A 400 -8.35 2.80 13.15
C ALA A 400 -6.98 2.10 13.15
N ASN A 401 -5.90 2.87 13.30
CA ASN A 401 -4.57 2.32 13.58
C ASN A 401 -4.45 2.06 15.09
N THR A 402 -4.50 0.81 15.49
CA THR A 402 -4.53 0.37 16.88
C THR A 402 -3.15 -0.11 17.33
N TYR A 403 -2.24 0.84 17.53
CA TYR A 403 -0.92 0.52 18.08
C TYR A 403 -1.00 0.12 19.55
N TYR A 404 -0.18 -0.83 19.97
CA TYR A 404 -0.07 -1.28 21.36
C TYR A 404 1.37 -1.54 21.76
N TYR A 405 1.63 -1.55 23.04
CA TYR A 405 2.95 -1.76 23.65
C TYR A 405 2.80 -2.40 25.04
N SER A 406 3.88 -3.00 25.54
CA SER A 406 3.82 -3.78 26.79
C SER A 406 3.77 -2.92 28.06
N THR A 407 4.53 -1.82 28.11
CA THR A 407 4.69 -1.00 29.31
C THR A 407 4.98 0.43 28.93
N SER A 408 4.26 1.37 29.55
CA SER A 408 4.51 2.81 29.42
C SER A 408 5.37 3.34 30.56
N CYS A 409 5.69 4.62 30.51
CA CYS A 409 6.27 5.35 31.63
C CYS A 409 5.20 6.03 32.52
N GLY A 410 3.94 5.58 32.44
CA GLY A 410 2.79 6.18 33.11
C GLY A 410 1.99 7.14 32.22
N VAL A 411 2.49 7.42 31.01
CA VAL A 411 1.82 8.31 30.03
C VAL A 411 1.89 7.66 28.65
N GLY A 412 0.75 7.61 27.96
CA GLY A 412 0.67 7.22 26.55
C GLY A 412 1.31 8.26 25.64
N THR A 413 1.60 7.89 24.40
CA THR A 413 2.15 8.79 23.39
C THR A 413 1.13 9.13 22.32
N THR A 414 1.44 10.14 21.51
CA THR A 414 0.66 10.53 20.32
C THR A 414 1.35 10.03 19.05
N ALA A 415 0.64 10.09 17.92
CA ALA A 415 1.20 9.77 16.59
C ALA A 415 2.40 10.65 16.21
N ASN A 416 2.58 11.80 16.83
CA ASN A 416 3.72 12.70 16.60
C ASN A 416 5.10 12.06 16.86
N VAL A 417 5.16 10.95 17.61
CA VAL A 417 6.39 10.20 17.82
C VAL A 417 7.03 9.74 16.50
N TRP A 418 6.24 9.43 15.48
CA TRP A 418 6.74 8.99 14.18
C TRP A 418 7.11 10.14 13.25
N LYS A 419 6.71 11.39 13.55
CA LYS A 419 7.00 12.59 12.75
C LYS A 419 6.64 12.43 11.25
N THR A 420 5.57 11.70 10.96
CA THR A 420 5.05 11.51 9.60
C THR A 420 4.03 12.59 9.25
N ALA A 421 3.83 12.84 7.95
CA ALA A 421 2.77 13.74 7.48
C ALA A 421 1.34 13.23 7.83
N GLU A 422 1.22 11.94 8.15
CA GLU A 422 -0.04 11.29 8.50
C GLU A 422 -0.38 11.42 9.99
N ALA A 423 0.52 11.98 10.82
CA ALA A 423 0.29 12.11 12.26
C ALA A 423 -0.95 12.94 12.59
N GLU A 424 -1.31 13.93 11.77
CA GLU A 424 -2.52 14.74 11.93
C GLU A 424 -3.80 13.93 11.70
N ALA A 425 -3.76 12.91 10.82
CA ALA A 425 -4.89 12.01 10.57
C ALA A 425 -5.12 10.98 11.69
N LEU A 426 -4.21 10.91 12.67
CA LEU A 426 -4.25 10.02 13.81
C LEU A 426 -4.50 10.79 15.12
N ASP A 427 -5.32 11.82 15.09
CA ASP A 427 -5.63 12.71 16.21
C ASP A 427 -6.33 12.00 17.38
N TYR A 428 -6.95 10.84 17.12
CA TYR A 428 -7.52 9.96 18.15
C TYR A 428 -6.45 9.26 19.00
N LEU A 429 -5.18 9.19 18.58
CA LEU A 429 -4.06 8.68 19.39
C LEU A 429 -3.57 9.79 20.32
N LYS A 430 -4.28 9.97 21.43
CA LYS A 430 -4.01 11.01 22.42
C LYS A 430 -3.09 10.52 23.52
N SER A 431 -2.21 11.40 23.98
CA SER A 431 -1.45 11.19 25.20
C SER A 431 -2.38 11.33 26.41
N SER A 432 -2.36 10.36 27.30
CA SER A 432 -3.11 10.42 28.55
C SER A 432 -2.30 9.73 29.65
N ARG A 433 -2.51 10.17 30.90
CA ARG A 433 -1.94 9.49 32.04
C ARG A 433 -2.70 8.19 32.31
N LEU A 434 -1.97 7.11 32.60
CA LEU A 434 -2.52 5.78 32.78
C LEU A 434 -2.66 5.45 34.27
N ASN A 435 -3.67 6.06 34.91
CA ASN A 435 -3.99 5.86 36.34
C ASN A 435 -5.52 5.82 36.57
N PRO A 436 -6.00 5.43 37.78
CA PRO A 436 -7.44 5.35 38.08
C PRO A 436 -8.20 6.66 37.93
N GLU A 437 -7.58 7.81 38.23
CA GLU A 437 -8.24 9.12 38.13
C GLU A 437 -8.54 9.51 36.68
N SER A 438 -7.63 9.23 35.76
CA SER A 438 -7.83 9.53 34.35
C SER A 438 -8.99 8.75 33.72
N LEU A 439 -9.26 7.53 34.22
CA LEU A 439 -10.40 6.72 33.75
C LEU A 439 -11.75 7.19 34.32
N MET A 440 -11.77 7.71 35.55
CA MET A 440 -13.01 8.23 36.16
C MET A 440 -13.51 9.53 35.51
N GLN A 441 -12.63 10.27 34.85
CA GLN A 441 -12.99 11.48 34.12
C GLN A 441 -13.65 11.20 32.75
N THR A 442 -13.65 9.94 32.28
CA THR A 442 -14.21 9.54 30.99
C THR A 442 -15.68 9.08 31.05
N ASP A 443 -16.24 8.88 32.23
CA ASP A 443 -17.66 8.50 32.38
C ASP A 443 -18.60 9.71 32.18
N GLY A 444 -18.93 10.02 30.93
CA GLY A 444 -20.05 10.89 30.55
C GLY A 444 -19.72 12.21 29.86
N GLY A 445 -18.52 12.48 29.49
CA GLY A 445 -18.15 13.65 28.72
C GLY A 445 -17.13 13.34 27.63
N ALA A 446 -17.42 13.75 26.40
CA ALA A 446 -16.43 13.75 25.34
C ALA A 446 -15.11 14.32 25.87
N ILE A 447 -14.02 13.59 25.71
CA ILE A 447 -12.68 14.12 25.99
C ILE A 447 -12.55 15.37 25.13
N ALA A 448 -12.56 16.54 25.78
CA ALA A 448 -12.42 17.80 25.09
C ALA A 448 -11.07 17.79 24.35
N ALA A 449 -11.14 17.86 23.04
CA ALA A 449 -10.00 17.79 22.12
C ALA A 449 -9.08 19.04 22.21
N ASP A 450 -9.27 19.88 23.20
CA ASP A 450 -8.55 21.16 23.36
C ASP A 450 -8.23 21.39 24.83
N SER A 451 -7.32 20.59 25.37
CA SER A 451 -6.84 20.88 26.73
C SER A 451 -5.30 20.93 26.76
N ASN A 452 -4.83 22.14 26.39
CA ASN A 452 -3.73 22.76 27.11
C ASN A 452 -4.14 23.13 28.54
N GLU A 453 -5.31 22.68 29.02
CA GLU A 453 -5.83 22.93 30.36
C GLU A 453 -6.22 21.62 31.03
N VAL A 454 -5.27 21.00 31.70
CA VAL A 454 -5.55 20.08 32.81
C VAL A 454 -5.84 20.97 34.02
N ASN A 455 -7.13 21.23 34.25
CA ASN A 455 -7.60 21.92 35.46
C ASN A 455 -7.64 20.94 36.64
N GLY A 456 -6.61 20.95 37.45
CA GLY A 456 -6.55 20.29 38.73
C GLY A 456 -5.15 20.50 39.32
N ASP A 457 -5.05 21.22 40.41
CA ASP A 457 -3.88 21.63 41.20
C ASP A 457 -2.61 20.79 40.99
N ALA A 458 -1.60 21.37 40.30
CA ALA A 458 -0.43 20.82 39.66
C ALA A 458 -0.73 20.29 38.24
N GLY A 459 -0.90 21.19 37.28
CA GLY A 459 -0.86 20.85 35.84
C GLY A 459 0.42 20.07 35.53
N PRO A 460 0.41 19.15 34.54
CA PRO A 460 1.63 18.46 34.17
C PRO A 460 2.66 19.51 33.82
N GLU A 461 3.79 19.47 34.53
CA GLU A 461 4.99 20.21 34.15
C GLU A 461 5.23 19.98 32.65
N ASP A 462 5.58 21.03 31.93
CA ASP A 462 5.83 20.92 30.50
C ASP A 462 7.03 19.99 30.26
N LEU A 463 6.75 18.72 29.98
CA LEU A 463 7.77 17.69 29.74
C LEU A 463 8.67 17.97 28.53
N ARG A 464 8.49 19.09 27.83
CA ARG A 464 9.46 19.62 26.84
C ARG A 464 10.65 20.30 27.50
N GLU A 465 10.50 20.71 28.77
CA GLU A 465 11.58 21.26 29.56
C GLU A 465 12.45 20.14 30.15
N GLU A 466 13.77 20.25 30.03
CA GLU A 466 14.71 19.20 30.43
C GLU A 466 14.60 18.82 31.92
N GLU A 467 14.41 19.78 32.81
CA GLU A 467 14.33 19.57 34.25
C GLU A 467 13.03 18.81 34.59
N ALA A 468 11.90 19.27 34.08
CA ALA A 468 10.60 18.62 34.28
C ALA A 468 10.58 17.20 33.72
N PHE A 469 11.15 16.99 32.51
CA PHE A 469 11.25 15.66 31.93
C PHE A 469 12.16 14.74 32.75
N ARG A 470 13.29 15.25 33.25
CA ARG A 470 14.23 14.50 34.08
C ARG A 470 13.57 14.06 35.40
N ASP A 471 12.85 14.96 36.07
CA ASP A 471 12.14 14.66 37.31
C ASP A 471 11.06 13.63 37.04
N PHE A 472 10.25 13.80 36.02
CA PHE A 472 9.22 12.85 35.63
C PHE A 472 9.75 11.43 35.40
N ILE A 473 10.87 11.25 34.68
CA ILE A 473 11.41 9.90 34.37
C ILE A 473 12.19 9.28 35.53
N THR A 474 12.60 10.06 36.54
CA THR A 474 13.32 9.55 37.74
C THR A 474 12.40 9.23 38.90
N GLU A 475 11.23 9.85 38.97
CA GLU A 475 10.23 9.60 40.01
C GLU A 475 9.34 8.40 39.67
N THR A 476 8.89 7.68 40.71
CA THR A 476 7.88 6.63 40.56
C THR A 476 6.55 7.15 41.09
N HIS A 477 5.58 7.24 40.18
CA HIS A 477 4.22 7.65 40.52
C HIS A 477 3.40 6.43 40.91
N ALA A 478 3.22 6.20 42.19
CA ALA A 478 2.63 4.97 42.74
C ALA A 478 1.18 4.71 42.31
N GLU A 479 0.49 5.78 41.87
CA GLU A 479 -0.88 5.74 41.35
C GLU A 479 -0.98 5.24 39.90
N ASP A 480 0.10 5.22 39.13
CA ASP A 480 0.10 4.73 37.77
C ASP A 480 -0.06 3.20 37.75
N TYR A 481 -0.86 2.68 36.79
CA TYR A 481 -1.15 1.24 36.68
C TYR A 481 0.10 0.38 36.57
N GLU A 482 1.13 0.88 35.92
CA GLU A 482 2.35 0.17 35.58
C GLU A 482 3.51 0.50 36.55
N ALA A 483 3.23 1.22 37.67
CA ALA A 483 4.25 1.70 38.60
C ALA A 483 5.13 0.57 39.22
N GLN A 484 4.62 -0.66 39.24
CA GLN A 484 5.33 -1.85 39.76
C GLN A 484 6.05 -2.64 38.66
N GLU A 485 5.87 -2.31 37.41
CA GLU A 485 6.47 -3.02 36.28
C GLU A 485 7.96 -2.68 36.15
N GLY A 486 8.79 -3.68 35.85
CA GLY A 486 10.24 -3.51 35.78
C GLY A 486 10.70 -2.55 34.64
N TRP A 487 9.85 -2.33 33.61
CA TRP A 487 10.10 -1.43 32.52
C TRP A 487 9.50 -0.02 32.70
N TYR A 488 8.74 0.21 33.74
CA TYR A 488 8.16 1.53 34.06
C TYR A 488 9.25 2.56 34.35
N ARG A 489 10.27 2.17 35.16
CA ARG A 489 11.50 2.95 35.40
C ARG A 489 12.70 2.03 35.33
N TRP A 490 13.68 2.38 34.53
CA TRP A 490 14.90 1.59 34.37
C TRP A 490 16.11 2.49 34.18
N THR A 491 17.28 1.99 34.53
CA THR A 491 18.55 2.65 34.37
C THR A 491 19.50 1.74 33.62
N TYR A 492 20.11 2.27 32.56
CA TYR A 492 21.16 1.55 31.86
C TYR A 492 22.45 2.35 31.92
N THR A 493 23.54 1.71 32.38
CA THR A 493 24.86 2.31 32.49
C THR A 493 25.69 1.92 31.29
N VAL A 494 26.01 2.91 30.44
CA VAL A 494 26.93 2.72 29.33
C VAL A 494 28.35 2.75 29.91
N LYS A 495 29.05 1.61 29.85
CA LYS A 495 30.41 1.48 30.38
C LYS A 495 31.46 2.17 29.54
N GLU A 496 31.25 2.18 28.23
CA GLU A 496 32.15 2.78 27.25
C GLU A 496 31.32 3.33 26.10
N ILE A 497 31.54 4.58 25.74
CA ILE A 497 30.86 5.23 24.62
C ILE A 497 31.78 5.18 23.41
N ASP A 498 31.46 4.37 22.44
CA ASP A 498 32.13 4.35 21.15
C ASP A 498 31.63 5.56 20.30
N VAL A 499 32.32 6.67 20.49
CA VAL A 499 32.00 7.94 19.83
C VAL A 499 32.17 7.82 18.32
N ASP A 500 33.18 7.07 17.84
CA ASP A 500 33.46 6.92 16.42
C ASP A 500 32.32 6.15 15.73
N ARG A 501 31.81 5.09 16.35
CA ARG A 501 30.65 4.35 15.86
C ARG A 501 29.38 5.18 15.84
N ILE A 502 29.14 6.01 16.86
CA ILE A 502 28.01 6.93 16.88
C ILE A 502 28.10 7.94 15.73
N VAL A 503 29.27 8.55 15.54
CA VAL A 503 29.50 9.52 14.45
C VAL A 503 29.33 8.87 13.09
N GLU A 504 29.85 7.66 12.89
CA GLU A 504 29.68 6.92 11.65
C GLU A 504 28.20 6.57 11.39
N THR A 505 27.49 6.09 12.41
CA THR A 505 26.05 5.80 12.30
C THR A 505 25.24 7.04 11.95
N LEU A 506 25.54 8.18 12.57
CA LEU A 506 24.90 9.46 12.26
C LEU A 506 25.22 9.93 10.84
N LYS A 507 26.47 9.80 10.40
CA LYS A 507 26.86 10.11 9.01
C LYS A 507 26.05 9.28 8.01
N ASN A 508 26.04 7.96 8.19
CA ASN A 508 25.34 7.06 7.28
C ASN A 508 23.84 7.36 7.21
N ARG A 509 23.20 7.70 8.33
CA ARG A 509 21.79 8.12 8.37
C ARG A 509 21.55 9.47 7.69
N TYR A 510 22.44 10.44 7.87
CA TYR A 510 22.33 11.74 7.23
C TYR A 510 22.56 11.66 5.73
N GLU A 511 23.52 10.86 5.28
CA GLU A 511 23.80 10.63 3.86
C GLU A 511 22.63 9.92 3.17
N ALA A 512 22.07 8.89 3.79
CA ALA A 512 20.90 8.17 3.29
C ALA A 512 19.64 9.07 3.15
N ASN A 513 19.52 10.10 4.00
CA ASN A 513 18.41 11.05 3.94
C ASN A 513 18.71 12.32 3.12
N GLY A 514 19.86 12.40 2.42
CA GLY A 514 20.22 13.50 1.56
C GLY A 514 20.41 14.86 2.29
N LYS A 515 20.65 14.85 3.60
CA LYS A 515 20.86 16.07 4.42
C LYS A 515 22.35 16.35 4.63
N LEU A 516 22.72 17.62 4.65
CA LEU A 516 24.08 18.06 4.91
C LEU A 516 24.55 17.63 6.32
N ILE A 517 25.77 17.08 6.39
CA ILE A 517 26.41 16.68 7.64
C ILE A 517 26.78 17.94 8.43
N LEU A 518 26.23 18.09 9.62
CA LEU A 518 26.76 18.98 10.61
C LEU A 518 28.10 18.41 11.13
N THR A 519 29.19 19.09 10.92
CA THR A 519 30.49 18.72 11.50
C THR A 519 30.39 18.95 13.01
N LEU A 520 30.18 17.92 13.77
CA LEU A 520 30.36 17.96 15.22
C LEU A 520 31.87 18.10 15.47
N LYS A 521 32.28 19.24 16.03
CA LYS A 521 33.61 19.45 16.58
C LYS A 521 33.68 18.95 18.01
#